data_387caa3ec38f77e626f69d93afa1b738
#
_entry.id   387caa3ec38f77e626f69d93afa1b738
#
_cell.length_a   1.000
_cell.length_b   1.000
_cell.length_c   1.000
_cell.angle_alpha   90.00
_cell.angle_beta   90.00
_cell.angle_gamma   90.00
#
_symmetry.space_group_name_H-M   'P 1'
#
loop_
_entity.id
_entity.type
_entity.pdbx_description
1 polymer ?
#
loop_
_entity_poly.entity_id
_entity_poly.type
_entity_poly.pdbx_seq_one_letter_code
_entity_poly.pdbx_strand_id
1 'polypeptide(L)'
;LRSIAHIRQSDGKIQTVEEHSLNVKQIAESIGEKIGVKHIAGLAGLLHDIGKFSVKFKEYILLASQNPDNPPRRGSVDHSTAGGQLLDRFVKSGPRDKNLYMLAEIVCNAIISHHAYLHDYLSPDADSPYLARIQDKFIEDLDNITDCGYGQGSIRSICPEGGPRTCCLPE
;
A
#
# COMPACT_ATOMS: atom_id res chain seq x y z
N LEU A 1 -9.10 16.07 8.34
CA LEU A 1 -8.26 15.53 9.43
C LEU A 1 -7.18 14.64 8.79
N ARG A 2 -5.89 14.94 9.06
CA ARG A 2 -4.76 14.16 8.52
C ARG A 2 -4.79 12.72 9.04
N SER A 3 -4.47 11.76 8.20
CA SER A 3 -4.38 10.34 8.58
C SER A 3 -3.08 10.08 9.34
N ILE A 4 -3.17 9.28 10.41
CA ILE A 4 -2.09 9.05 11.37
C ILE A 4 -1.43 7.72 11.06
N ALA A 5 -0.11 7.72 10.82
CA ALA A 5 0.68 6.49 10.67
C ALA A 5 1.20 6.00 12.03
N HIS A 6 1.74 6.92 12.82
CA HIS A 6 2.35 6.60 14.11
C HIS A 6 2.11 7.72 15.12
N ILE A 7 2.00 7.34 16.40
CA ILE A 7 2.01 8.24 17.54
C ILE A 7 3.18 7.81 18.43
N ARG A 8 4.15 8.71 18.64
CA ARG A 8 5.29 8.40 19.49
C ARG A 8 4.89 8.48 20.96
N GLN A 9 5.07 7.39 21.69
CA GLN A 9 4.61 7.30 23.09
C GLN A 9 5.31 8.28 24.04
N SER A 10 6.58 8.63 23.78
CA SER A 10 7.35 9.47 24.69
C SER A 10 6.91 10.93 24.76
N ASP A 11 6.34 11.47 23.68
CA ASP A 11 5.98 12.90 23.59
C ASP A 11 4.68 13.15 22.80
N GLY A 12 3.98 12.11 22.39
CA GLY A 12 2.74 12.23 21.63
C GLY A 12 2.91 12.74 20.21
N LYS A 13 4.13 12.85 19.69
CA LYS A 13 4.38 13.37 18.34
C LYS A 13 3.72 12.46 17.30
N ILE A 14 2.92 13.07 16.44
CA ILE A 14 2.21 12.40 15.36
C ILE A 14 3.07 12.44 14.10
N GLN A 15 3.20 11.29 13.43
CA GLN A 15 3.65 11.17 12.05
C GLN A 15 2.44 10.87 11.17
N THR A 16 2.23 11.65 10.12
CA THR A 16 1.14 11.40 9.17
C THR A 16 1.47 10.23 8.24
N VAL A 17 0.44 9.66 7.60
CA VAL A 17 0.63 8.57 6.61
C VAL A 17 1.43 9.10 5.43
N GLU A 18 1.17 10.33 4.99
CA GLU A 18 1.89 10.98 3.91
C GLU A 18 3.38 11.12 4.21
N GLU A 19 3.72 11.70 5.37
CA GLU A 19 5.12 11.85 5.81
C GLU A 19 5.83 10.50 5.92
N HIS A 20 5.14 9.50 6.49
CA HIS A 20 5.66 8.15 6.63
C HIS A 20 5.97 7.53 5.27
N SER A 21 4.98 7.50 4.37
CA SER A 21 5.11 6.88 3.05
C SER A 21 6.20 7.54 2.20
N LEU A 22 6.32 8.88 2.24
CA LEU A 22 7.37 9.60 1.51
C LEU A 22 8.76 9.32 2.07
N ASN A 23 8.90 9.25 3.39
CA ASN A 23 10.17 8.92 4.03
C ASN A 23 10.60 7.48 3.70
N VAL A 24 9.67 6.52 3.78
CA VAL A 24 9.97 5.12 3.43
C VAL A 24 10.29 4.98 1.95
N LYS A 25 9.58 5.69 1.05
CA LYS A 25 9.92 5.76 -0.37
C LYS A 25 11.36 6.18 -0.59
N GLN A 26 11.81 7.28 0.04
CA GLN A 26 13.17 7.80 -0.12
C GLN A 26 14.24 6.81 0.38
N ILE A 27 14.00 6.18 1.52
CA ILE A 27 14.89 5.16 2.08
C ILE A 27 14.96 3.96 1.12
N ALA A 28 13.82 3.46 0.66
CA ALA A 28 13.73 2.33 -0.25
C ALA A 28 14.41 2.64 -1.60
N GLU A 29 14.24 3.84 -2.14
CA GLU A 29 14.93 4.30 -3.35
C GLU A 29 16.45 4.30 -3.17
N SER A 30 16.94 4.83 -2.05
CA SER A 30 18.38 4.86 -1.75
C SER A 30 18.99 3.46 -1.64
N ILE A 31 18.25 2.50 -1.05
CA ILE A 31 18.69 1.11 -0.95
C ILE A 31 18.60 0.43 -2.32
N GLY A 32 17.48 0.59 -3.00
CA GLY A 32 17.20 -0.02 -4.31
C GLY A 32 18.16 0.45 -5.42
N GLU A 33 18.67 1.67 -5.31
CA GLU A 33 19.66 2.22 -6.25
C GLU A 33 20.93 1.38 -6.30
N LYS A 34 21.35 0.83 -5.15
CA LYS A 34 22.56 0.00 -5.06
C LYS A 34 22.48 -1.31 -5.87
N ILE A 35 21.28 -1.76 -6.16
CA ILE A 35 21.00 -3.01 -6.90
C ILE A 35 20.18 -2.77 -8.17
N GLY A 36 20.06 -1.52 -8.63
CA GLY A 36 19.42 -1.17 -9.89
C GLY A 36 17.88 -1.21 -9.90
N VAL A 37 17.23 -1.25 -8.71
CA VAL A 37 15.77 -1.31 -8.58
C VAL A 37 15.18 -0.09 -7.85
N LYS A 38 15.80 1.06 -7.96
CA LYS A 38 15.44 2.29 -7.26
C LYS A 38 13.94 2.59 -7.28
N HIS A 39 13.36 2.72 -8.47
CA HIS A 39 11.98 3.15 -8.63
C HIS A 39 10.98 2.08 -8.17
N ILE A 40 11.31 0.80 -8.37
CA ILE A 40 10.50 -0.34 -7.92
C ILE A 40 10.46 -0.39 -6.40
N ALA A 41 11.63 -0.26 -5.76
CA ALA A 41 11.73 -0.19 -4.32
C ALA A 41 10.99 1.03 -3.75
N GLY A 42 11.14 2.19 -4.39
CA GLY A 42 10.42 3.40 -4.02
C GLY A 42 8.91 3.25 -4.11
N LEU A 43 8.40 2.59 -5.16
CA LEU A 43 6.97 2.30 -5.31
C LEU A 43 6.46 1.38 -4.20
N ALA A 44 7.18 0.31 -3.89
CA ALA A 44 6.85 -0.57 -2.77
C ALA A 44 6.81 0.20 -1.44
N GLY A 45 7.84 1.03 -1.18
CA GLY A 45 7.91 1.86 0.01
C GLY A 45 6.81 2.91 0.10
N LEU A 46 6.37 3.47 -1.03
CA LEU A 46 5.27 4.44 -1.06
C LEU A 46 3.93 3.80 -0.71
N LEU A 47 3.68 2.58 -1.19
CA LEU A 47 2.38 1.92 -1.11
C LEU A 47 2.22 0.97 0.09
N HIS A 48 3.31 0.59 0.79
CA HIS A 48 3.27 -0.49 1.80
C HIS A 48 2.22 -0.28 2.89
N ASP A 49 2.04 0.96 3.33
CA ASP A 49 1.19 1.34 4.47
C ASP A 49 -0.02 2.19 4.06
N ILE A 50 -0.42 2.17 2.80
CA ILE A 50 -1.53 3.02 2.31
C ILE A 50 -2.87 2.68 2.98
N GLY A 51 -3.04 1.45 3.48
CA GLY A 51 -4.20 1.04 4.26
C GLY A 51 -4.37 1.80 5.58
N LYS A 52 -3.34 2.48 6.07
CA LYS A 52 -3.41 3.37 7.23
C LYS A 52 -4.25 4.63 6.98
N PHE A 53 -4.64 4.93 5.74
CA PHE A 53 -5.61 5.97 5.44
C PHE A 53 -7.05 5.59 5.84
N SER A 54 -7.33 4.31 6.07
CA SER A 54 -8.67 3.84 6.43
C SER A 54 -9.15 4.42 7.75
N VAL A 55 -10.48 4.60 7.85
CA VAL A 55 -11.14 5.05 9.09
C VAL A 55 -10.84 4.05 10.22
N LYS A 56 -10.92 2.75 9.93
CA LYS A 56 -10.63 1.68 10.92
C LYS A 56 -9.21 1.76 11.49
N PHE A 57 -8.22 2.04 10.66
CA PHE A 57 -6.86 2.17 11.16
C PHE A 57 -6.69 3.41 12.04
N LYS A 58 -7.35 4.51 11.67
CA LYS A 58 -7.35 5.73 12.49
C LYS A 58 -7.97 5.50 13.87
N GLU A 59 -9.11 4.81 13.93
CA GLU A 59 -9.74 4.45 15.20
C GLU A 59 -8.82 3.54 16.03
N TYR A 60 -8.23 2.53 15.39
CA TYR A 60 -7.29 1.62 16.03
C TYR A 60 -6.11 2.35 16.68
N ILE A 61 -5.44 3.25 15.95
CA ILE A 61 -4.24 3.93 16.43
C ILE A 61 -4.56 4.93 17.56
N LEU A 62 -5.73 5.57 17.52
CA LEU A 62 -6.19 6.45 18.58
C LEU A 62 -6.53 5.66 19.85
N LEU A 63 -7.26 4.54 19.73
CA LEU A 63 -7.55 3.65 20.86
C LEU A 63 -6.28 3.10 21.49
N ALA A 64 -5.31 2.69 20.68
CA ALA A 64 -4.02 2.21 21.18
C ALA A 64 -3.24 3.29 21.95
N SER A 65 -3.31 4.53 21.49
CA SER A 65 -2.67 5.67 22.16
C SER A 65 -3.36 6.06 23.46
N GLN A 66 -4.69 5.95 23.53
CA GLN A 66 -5.47 6.27 24.72
C GLN A 66 -5.39 5.20 25.81
N ASN A 67 -5.11 3.96 25.43
CA ASN A 67 -5.06 2.81 26.35
C ASN A 67 -3.70 2.09 26.25
N PRO A 68 -2.60 2.72 26.66
CA PRO A 68 -1.25 2.15 26.48
C PRO A 68 -1.05 0.84 27.27
N ASP A 69 -1.75 0.68 28.41
CA ASP A 69 -1.66 -0.52 29.25
C ASP A 69 -2.49 -1.69 28.72
N ASN A 70 -3.52 -1.42 27.90
CA ASN A 70 -4.37 -2.44 27.29
C ASN A 70 -4.74 -2.04 25.85
N PRO A 71 -3.77 -1.95 24.95
CA PRO A 71 -4.01 -1.54 23.57
C PRO A 71 -4.79 -2.62 22.80
N PRO A 72 -5.51 -2.24 21.74
CA PRO A 72 -6.09 -3.21 20.82
C PRO A 72 -5.03 -4.17 20.27
N ARG A 73 -5.45 -5.41 19.99
CA ARG A 73 -4.54 -6.46 19.49
C ARG A 73 -3.80 -5.96 18.23
N ARG A 74 -2.48 -6.10 18.21
CA ARG A 74 -1.67 -5.81 17.03
C ARG A 74 -2.12 -6.66 15.86
N GLY A 75 -2.26 -6.04 14.67
CA GLY A 75 -2.70 -6.72 13.46
C GLY A 75 -4.22 -6.96 13.38
N SER A 76 -5.02 -6.42 14.32
CA SER A 76 -6.50 -6.50 14.23
C SER A 76 -7.07 -5.70 13.07
N VAL A 77 -6.33 -4.70 12.57
CA VAL A 77 -6.69 -3.94 11.37
C VAL A 77 -5.63 -4.21 10.29
N ASP A 78 -6.07 -4.80 9.18
CA ASP A 78 -5.19 -5.01 8.03
C ASP A 78 -4.99 -3.70 7.27
N HIS A 79 -3.77 -3.21 7.26
CA HIS A 79 -3.35 -2.04 6.53
C HIS A 79 -2.32 -2.34 5.44
N SER A 80 -1.78 -3.57 5.43
CA SER A 80 -0.73 -3.97 4.49
C SER A 80 -1.27 -4.46 3.14
N THR A 81 -2.50 -4.95 3.07
CA THR A 81 -3.08 -5.50 1.84
C THR A 81 -3.51 -4.41 0.85
N ALA A 82 -3.99 -3.28 1.36
CA ALA A 82 -4.58 -2.21 0.54
C ALA A 82 -3.65 -1.70 -0.58
N GLY A 83 -2.36 -1.49 -0.27
CA GLY A 83 -1.39 -1.01 -1.26
C GLY A 83 -1.15 -1.98 -2.40
N GLY A 84 -1.10 -3.29 -2.11
CA GLY A 84 -0.99 -4.33 -3.13
C GLY A 84 -2.23 -4.40 -4.02
N GLN A 85 -3.43 -4.37 -3.42
CA GLN A 85 -4.69 -4.36 -4.17
C GLN A 85 -4.84 -3.12 -5.07
N LEU A 86 -4.42 -1.95 -4.57
CA LEU A 86 -4.45 -0.72 -5.36
C LEU A 86 -3.55 -0.81 -6.59
N LEU A 87 -2.31 -1.31 -6.41
CA LEU A 87 -1.37 -1.49 -7.51
C LEU A 87 -1.88 -2.52 -8.53
N ASP A 88 -2.40 -3.65 -8.07
CA ASP A 88 -2.98 -4.69 -8.92
C ASP A 88 -4.14 -4.16 -9.77
N ARG A 89 -5.09 -3.44 -9.16
CA ARG A 89 -6.21 -2.77 -9.86
C ARG A 89 -5.71 -1.76 -10.89
N PHE A 90 -4.74 -0.92 -10.50
CA PHE A 90 -4.16 0.09 -11.39
C PHE A 90 -3.55 -0.54 -12.64
N VAL A 91 -2.73 -1.57 -12.47
CA VAL A 91 -2.07 -2.25 -13.59
C VAL A 91 -3.08 -2.99 -14.46
N LYS A 92 -4.09 -3.65 -13.89
CA LYS A 92 -5.15 -4.35 -14.63
C LYS A 92 -6.07 -3.41 -15.40
N SER A 93 -6.21 -2.16 -14.97
CA SER A 93 -6.98 -1.14 -15.70
C SER A 93 -6.24 -0.55 -16.91
N GLY A 94 -4.93 -0.79 -17.01
CA GLY A 94 -4.08 -0.30 -18.08
C GLY A 94 -3.95 -1.26 -19.27
N PRO A 95 -3.00 -0.98 -20.18
CA PRO A 95 -2.69 -1.88 -21.30
C PRO A 95 -2.27 -3.27 -20.82
N ARG A 96 -2.63 -4.31 -21.59
CA ARG A 96 -2.22 -5.68 -21.30
C ARG A 96 -0.74 -5.87 -21.64
N ASP A 97 0.12 -5.77 -20.63
CA ASP A 97 1.57 -6.02 -20.73
C ASP A 97 1.98 -7.05 -19.67
N LYS A 98 2.44 -8.22 -20.14
CA LYS A 98 2.83 -9.31 -19.24
C LYS A 98 4.01 -8.95 -18.34
N ASN A 99 4.95 -8.12 -18.82
CA ASN A 99 6.10 -7.70 -18.02
C ASN A 99 5.67 -6.75 -16.91
N LEU A 100 4.72 -5.85 -17.22
CA LEU A 100 4.12 -4.95 -16.23
C LEU A 100 3.33 -5.75 -15.17
N TYR A 101 2.58 -6.76 -15.59
CA TYR A 101 1.85 -7.63 -14.67
C TYR A 101 2.80 -8.40 -13.75
N MET A 102 3.83 -9.03 -14.30
CA MET A 102 4.83 -9.75 -13.51
C MET A 102 5.54 -8.83 -12.51
N LEU A 103 5.93 -7.63 -12.96
CA LEU A 103 6.54 -6.64 -12.08
C LEU A 103 5.59 -6.21 -10.95
N ALA A 104 4.32 -5.95 -11.28
CA ALA A 104 3.31 -5.60 -10.30
C ALA A 104 3.10 -6.72 -9.27
N GLU A 105 3.05 -7.97 -9.68
CA GLU A 105 2.94 -9.13 -8.78
C GLU A 105 4.10 -9.20 -7.79
N ILE A 106 5.34 -8.99 -8.24
CA ILE A 106 6.53 -8.95 -7.39
C ILE A 106 6.40 -7.82 -6.35
N VAL A 107 6.04 -6.62 -6.80
CA VAL A 107 5.89 -5.45 -5.91
C VAL A 107 4.71 -5.63 -4.96
N CYS A 108 3.57 -6.12 -5.45
CA CYS A 108 2.40 -6.41 -4.63
C CYS A 108 2.75 -7.43 -3.53
N ASN A 109 3.48 -8.51 -3.87
CA ASN A 109 3.88 -9.51 -2.88
C ASN A 109 4.78 -8.89 -1.80
N ALA A 110 5.75 -8.07 -2.17
CA ALA A 110 6.57 -7.34 -1.21
C ALA A 110 5.73 -6.44 -0.28
N ILE A 111 4.75 -5.72 -0.84
CA ILE A 111 3.84 -4.85 -0.08
C ILE A 111 3.00 -5.65 0.91
N ILE A 112 2.27 -6.68 0.45
CA ILE A 112 1.34 -7.42 1.32
C ILE A 112 2.05 -8.27 2.37
N SER A 113 3.35 -8.51 2.20
CA SER A 113 4.17 -9.39 3.05
C SER A 113 5.04 -8.63 4.05
N HIS A 114 5.05 -7.28 4.06
CA HIS A 114 6.02 -6.52 4.85
C HIS A 114 5.88 -6.70 6.39
N HIS A 115 4.77 -7.27 6.87
CA HIS A 115 4.57 -7.70 8.25
C HIS A 115 4.63 -9.21 8.43
N ALA A 116 4.97 -9.98 7.38
CA ALA A 116 4.97 -11.44 7.39
C ALA A 116 6.09 -11.99 6.49
N TYR A 117 6.05 -13.30 6.22
CA TYR A 117 6.86 -13.91 5.16
C TYR A 117 6.23 -13.61 3.79
N LEU A 118 7.03 -13.69 2.72
CA LEU A 118 6.52 -13.62 1.36
C LEU A 118 5.45 -14.67 1.15
N HIS A 119 4.35 -14.27 0.55
CA HIS A 119 3.26 -15.19 0.25
C HIS A 119 3.61 -16.04 -0.97
N ASP A 120 3.38 -17.33 -0.86
CA ASP A 120 3.51 -18.23 -2.00
C ASP A 120 2.47 -17.87 -3.06
N TYR A 121 2.93 -17.79 -4.32
CA TYR A 121 2.03 -17.65 -5.46
C TYR A 121 1.31 -18.97 -5.75
N LEU A 122 1.98 -20.09 -5.52
CA LEU A 122 1.42 -21.43 -5.53
C LEU A 122 2.06 -22.24 -4.40
N SER A 123 1.25 -22.63 -3.43
CA SER A 123 1.69 -23.47 -2.31
C SER A 123 1.80 -24.94 -2.74
N PRO A 124 2.45 -25.79 -1.93
CA PRO A 124 2.48 -27.24 -2.17
C PRO A 124 1.09 -27.89 -2.22
N ASP A 125 0.09 -27.30 -1.56
CA ASP A 125 -1.30 -27.77 -1.51
C ASP A 125 -2.14 -27.25 -2.69
N ALA A 126 -1.50 -26.66 -3.71
CA ALA A 126 -2.11 -26.03 -4.88
C ALA A 126 -3.00 -24.80 -4.59
N ASP A 127 -2.88 -24.21 -3.41
CA ASP A 127 -3.49 -22.93 -3.05
C ASP A 127 -2.61 -21.76 -3.53
N SER A 128 -3.19 -20.56 -3.62
CA SER A 128 -2.45 -19.33 -3.83
C SER A 128 -2.70 -18.33 -2.70
N PRO A 129 -1.91 -18.35 -1.63
CA PRO A 129 -2.00 -17.37 -0.54
C PRO A 129 -1.86 -15.93 -1.03
N TYR A 130 -1.04 -15.70 -2.05
CA TYR A 130 -0.91 -14.40 -2.71
C TYR A 130 -2.23 -13.96 -3.35
N LEU A 131 -2.83 -14.80 -4.22
CA LEU A 131 -4.07 -14.46 -4.92
C LEU A 131 -5.24 -14.27 -3.95
N ALA A 132 -5.37 -15.15 -2.96
CA ALA A 132 -6.38 -15.03 -1.92
C ALA A 132 -6.29 -13.66 -1.20
N ARG A 133 -5.08 -13.16 -0.98
CA ARG A 133 -4.89 -11.86 -0.33
C ARG A 133 -5.13 -10.67 -1.26
N ILE A 134 -4.74 -10.77 -2.52
CA ILE A 134 -4.87 -9.69 -3.49
C ILE A 134 -6.28 -9.60 -4.07
N GLN A 135 -6.94 -10.74 -4.35
CA GLN A 135 -8.20 -10.77 -5.10
C GLN A 135 -9.41 -11.00 -4.19
N ASP A 136 -9.31 -11.89 -3.23
CA ASP A 136 -10.47 -12.36 -2.46
C ASP A 136 -10.65 -11.60 -1.15
N LYS A 137 -9.57 -11.03 -0.60
CA LYS A 137 -9.65 -10.32 0.67
C LYS A 137 -10.34 -8.97 0.49
N PHE A 138 -11.44 -8.78 1.22
CA PHE A 138 -12.13 -7.49 1.26
C PHE A 138 -11.38 -6.50 2.15
N ILE A 139 -11.02 -5.34 1.59
CA ILE A 139 -10.48 -4.20 2.33
C ILE A 139 -11.53 -3.10 2.30
N GLU A 140 -12.07 -2.82 3.47
CA GLU A 140 -13.02 -1.72 3.67
C GLU A 140 -12.34 -0.39 3.36
N ASP A 141 -13.08 0.54 2.79
CA ASP A 141 -12.63 1.89 2.41
C ASP A 141 -11.52 1.94 1.33
N LEU A 142 -11.22 0.85 0.61
CA LEU A 142 -10.18 0.88 -0.42
C LEU A 142 -10.46 1.96 -1.48
N ASP A 143 -11.72 2.14 -1.86
CA ASP A 143 -12.13 3.15 -2.84
C ASP A 143 -11.99 4.58 -2.26
N ASN A 144 -12.28 4.77 -0.97
CA ASN A 144 -12.10 6.05 -0.29
C ASN A 144 -10.61 6.41 -0.12
N ILE A 145 -9.72 5.42 0.02
CA ILE A 145 -8.27 5.62 0.08
C ILE A 145 -7.76 6.23 -1.23
N THR A 146 -8.35 5.88 -2.36
CA THR A 146 -7.99 6.43 -3.68
C THR A 146 -8.40 7.89 -3.83
N ASP A 147 -9.50 8.31 -3.20
CA ASP A 147 -10.05 9.67 -3.30
C ASP A 147 -9.34 10.67 -2.38
N CYS A 148 -8.62 10.20 -1.35
CA CYS A 148 -7.87 11.05 -0.42
C CYS A 148 -6.63 11.75 -1.00
N GLY A 149 -6.53 11.88 -2.32
CA GLY A 149 -5.52 12.72 -3.01
C GLY A 149 -4.20 12.03 -3.35
N TYR A 150 -3.94 10.82 -2.86
CA TYR A 150 -2.75 10.04 -3.24
C TYR A 150 -2.93 9.33 -4.59
N GLY A 151 -4.18 9.08 -5.01
CA GLY A 151 -4.49 8.27 -6.18
C GLY A 151 -4.22 8.95 -7.52
N GLN A 152 -4.38 10.26 -7.64
CA GLN A 152 -4.29 10.92 -8.95
C GLN A 152 -2.97 11.65 -9.21
N GLY A 153 -2.31 12.20 -8.18
CA GLY A 153 -1.07 12.97 -8.34
C GLY A 153 0.20 12.13 -8.24
N SER A 154 0.28 11.25 -7.25
CA SER A 154 1.52 10.51 -6.95
C SER A 154 1.74 9.28 -7.83
N ILE A 155 0.68 8.57 -8.25
CA ILE A 155 0.80 7.44 -9.18
C ILE A 155 1.06 7.98 -10.60
N ARG A 156 0.49 9.13 -10.99
CA ARG A 156 0.75 9.76 -12.30
C ARG A 156 2.18 10.28 -12.45
N SER A 157 2.85 10.66 -11.37
CA SER A 157 4.25 11.09 -11.44
C SER A 157 5.25 9.95 -11.61
N ILE A 158 4.81 8.70 -11.45
CA ILE A 158 5.65 7.50 -11.59
C ILE A 158 5.52 6.88 -13.00
N CYS A 159 4.42 7.16 -13.71
CA CYS A 159 4.27 6.77 -15.12
C CYS A 159 4.78 7.88 -16.03
N PRO A 160 5.71 7.62 -16.97
CA PRO A 160 6.12 8.61 -17.95
C PRO A 160 4.90 9.04 -18.79
N GLU A 161 4.80 10.34 -19.05
CA GLU A 161 3.76 10.94 -19.89
C GLU A 161 3.70 10.26 -21.26
N GLY A 162 2.64 9.51 -21.55
CA GLY A 162 2.48 8.82 -22.84
C GLY A 162 1.31 7.86 -22.98
N GLY A 163 0.49 7.68 -21.96
CA GLY A 163 -0.71 6.83 -22.05
C GLY A 163 -1.96 7.61 -22.50
N PRO A 164 -2.89 7.00 -23.28
CA PRO A 164 -4.03 7.69 -23.86
C PRO A 164 -5.01 8.22 -22.81
N ARG A 165 -5.29 9.51 -22.91
CA ARG A 165 -6.38 10.18 -22.19
C ARG A 165 -7.73 9.67 -22.72
N THR A 166 -8.33 8.70 -22.06
CA THR A 166 -9.77 8.44 -22.19
C THR A 166 -10.28 7.71 -20.95
N CYS A 167 -10.84 8.45 -20.02
CA CYS A 167 -11.92 7.98 -19.16
C CYS A 167 -12.71 9.21 -18.71
N CYS A 168 -13.47 9.79 -19.64
CA CYS A 168 -14.71 10.47 -19.34
C CYS A 168 -15.79 9.55 -19.88
N LEU A 169 -16.54 8.89 -19.05
CA LEU A 169 -17.87 8.40 -19.39
C LEU A 169 -18.84 9.51 -19.00
N PRO A 170 -19.63 10.05 -19.93
CA PRO A 170 -20.85 10.78 -19.61
C PRO A 170 -22.01 9.79 -19.48
N GLU A 171 -22.89 10.09 -18.50
CA GLU A 171 -24.30 9.69 -18.29
C GLU A 171 -24.63 8.19 -18.35
#